data_4dab65cee6c9d519f6b9e18c91f1c2d1
#
_entry.id   4dab65cee6c9d519f6b9e18c91f1c2d1
#
_cell.length_a   1.000
_cell.length_b   1.000
_cell.length_c   1.000
_cell.angle_alpha   90.00
_cell.angle_beta   90.00
_cell.angle_gamma   90.00
#
_symmetry.space_group_name_H-M   'P 1'
#
loop_
_entity.id
_entity.type
_entity.pdbx_description
1 polymer ?
#
loop_
_entity_poly.entity_id
_entity_poly.type
_entity_poly.pdbx_seq_one_letter_code
_entity_poly.pdbx_strand_id
1 'polypeptide(L)'
;MVLNHLNLTVPDVPKSRDFFETYFGFKCVAERGRDALAVMVDESRFVLTLNNFDKATEVTYPGAFHVGFMQDSREKVDEIFEKLKAGGLDPQPPREFHGAWTFYFKAPGGFTVEVLHQHRMG
;
A
#
# COMPACT_ATOMS: atom_id res chain seq x y z
N MET A 1 -19.52 5.89 11.75
CA MET A 1 -19.03 6.08 10.37
C MET A 1 -17.63 5.50 10.26
N VAL A 2 -17.39 4.71 9.23
CA VAL A 2 -16.08 4.02 9.05
C VAL A 2 -15.67 4.16 7.59
N LEU A 3 -14.41 4.55 7.37
CA LEU A 3 -13.82 4.46 6.03
C LEU A 3 -13.52 2.98 5.79
N ASN A 4 -14.25 2.34 4.87
CA ASN A 4 -14.11 0.90 4.69
C ASN A 4 -13.57 0.47 3.34
N HIS A 5 -13.39 1.40 2.42
CA HIS A 5 -12.79 1.03 1.13
C HIS A 5 -12.08 2.22 0.49
N LEU A 6 -11.13 1.88 -0.36
CA LEU A 6 -10.36 2.83 -1.16
C LEU A 6 -10.17 2.23 -2.55
N ASN A 7 -10.36 3.04 -3.58
CA ASN A 7 -10.16 2.62 -4.96
C ASN A 7 -8.95 3.35 -5.54
N LEU A 8 -7.93 2.59 -5.92
CA LEU A 8 -6.70 3.14 -6.52
C LEU A 8 -6.64 2.77 -8.00
N THR A 9 -6.39 3.76 -8.83
CA THR A 9 -6.10 3.54 -10.25
C THR A 9 -4.62 3.24 -10.39
N VAL A 10 -4.28 2.15 -11.05
CA VAL A 10 -2.88 1.73 -11.24
C VAL A 10 -2.68 1.28 -12.69
N PRO A 11 -1.49 1.47 -13.26
CA PRO A 11 -1.27 1.08 -14.67
C PRO A 11 -1.18 -0.42 -14.89
N ASP A 12 -0.86 -1.19 -13.87
CA ASP A 12 -0.72 -2.64 -13.97
C ASP A 12 -1.41 -3.28 -12.76
N VAL A 13 -2.67 -3.67 -12.93
CA VAL A 13 -3.48 -4.22 -11.85
C VAL A 13 -2.89 -5.52 -11.28
N PRO A 14 -2.49 -6.51 -12.09
CA PRO A 14 -1.90 -7.73 -11.54
C PRO A 14 -0.63 -7.49 -10.72
N LYS A 15 0.23 -6.60 -11.17
CA LYS A 15 1.46 -6.27 -10.45
C LYS A 15 1.16 -5.62 -9.10
N SER A 16 0.22 -4.70 -9.05
CA SER A 16 -0.19 -4.06 -7.81
C SER A 16 -0.89 -5.04 -6.86
N ARG A 17 -1.73 -5.93 -7.42
CA ARG A 17 -2.35 -7.00 -6.64
C ARG A 17 -1.28 -7.85 -5.95
N ASP A 18 -0.30 -8.32 -6.70
CA ASP A 18 0.78 -9.17 -6.15
C ASP A 18 1.56 -8.42 -5.07
N PHE A 19 1.80 -7.14 -5.27
CA PHE A 19 2.49 -6.29 -4.30
C PHE A 19 1.74 -6.25 -2.95
N PHE A 20 0.45 -5.98 -2.99
CA PHE A 20 -0.34 -5.92 -1.76
C PHE A 20 -0.50 -7.30 -1.09
N GLU A 21 -0.58 -8.36 -1.87
CA GLU A 21 -0.63 -9.71 -1.32
C GLU A 21 0.69 -10.11 -0.66
N THR A 22 1.79 -9.74 -1.27
CA THR A 22 3.12 -10.14 -0.80
C THR A 22 3.52 -9.41 0.48
N TYR A 23 3.22 -8.11 0.56
CA TYR A 23 3.80 -7.27 1.62
C TYR A 23 2.81 -6.75 2.66
N PHE A 24 1.54 -6.71 2.36
CA PHE A 24 0.58 -6.00 3.22
C PHE A 24 -0.61 -6.83 3.68
N GLY A 25 -0.54 -8.14 3.51
CA GLY A 25 -1.56 -9.03 4.07
C GLY A 25 -2.92 -8.97 3.41
N PHE A 26 -3.01 -8.41 2.21
CA PHE A 26 -4.25 -8.43 1.46
C PHE A 26 -4.43 -9.75 0.73
N LYS A 27 -5.69 -10.07 0.43
CA LYS A 27 -6.06 -11.24 -0.35
C LYS A 27 -7.02 -10.80 -1.43
N CYS A 28 -6.75 -11.19 -2.67
CA CYS A 28 -7.65 -10.90 -3.78
C CYS A 28 -8.86 -11.82 -3.71
N VAL A 29 -10.06 -11.22 -3.65
CA VAL A 29 -11.30 -11.96 -3.53
C VAL A 29 -12.14 -11.91 -4.79
N ALA A 30 -11.84 -11.01 -5.72
CA ALA A 30 -12.54 -10.92 -7.00
C ALA A 30 -11.70 -10.19 -8.02
N GLU A 31 -11.86 -10.55 -9.29
CA GLU A 31 -11.19 -9.89 -10.40
C GLU A 31 -12.18 -9.76 -11.54
N ARG A 32 -12.04 -8.68 -12.35
CA ARG A 32 -12.81 -8.50 -13.58
C ARG A 32 -11.87 -8.10 -14.70
N GLY A 33 -12.05 -8.78 -15.85
CA GLY A 33 -11.14 -8.58 -16.95
C GLY A 33 -9.75 -9.01 -16.54
N ARG A 34 -8.82 -8.99 -17.48
CA ARG A 34 -7.45 -9.40 -17.18
C ARG A 34 -6.73 -8.36 -16.34
N ASP A 35 -6.94 -7.07 -16.66
CA ASP A 35 -6.20 -5.98 -16.08
C ASP A 35 -7.10 -4.83 -15.60
N ALA A 36 -8.41 -5.05 -15.51
CA ALA A 36 -9.34 -3.97 -15.26
C ALA A 36 -9.59 -3.71 -13.78
N LEU A 37 -9.75 -4.77 -12.99
CA LEU A 37 -10.16 -4.63 -11.60
C LEU A 37 -9.71 -5.82 -10.76
N ALA A 38 -9.18 -5.52 -9.57
CA ALA A 38 -8.94 -6.51 -8.52
C ALA A 38 -9.53 -5.97 -7.22
N VAL A 39 -10.27 -6.80 -6.51
CA VAL A 39 -10.83 -6.45 -5.21
C VAL A 39 -10.05 -7.20 -4.15
N MET A 40 -9.42 -6.45 -3.24
CA MET A 40 -8.54 -6.97 -2.20
C MET A 40 -9.17 -6.72 -0.83
N VAL A 41 -8.97 -7.64 0.10
CA VAL A 41 -9.47 -7.49 1.47
C VAL A 41 -8.37 -7.88 2.44
N ASP A 42 -8.20 -7.12 3.52
CA ASP A 42 -7.27 -7.46 4.58
C ASP A 42 -7.98 -8.11 5.78
N GLU A 43 -7.24 -8.43 6.82
CA GLU A 43 -7.78 -9.08 8.03
C GLU A 43 -8.81 -8.21 8.76
N SER A 44 -8.70 -6.91 8.65
CA SER A 44 -9.65 -5.97 9.28
C SER A 44 -10.90 -5.75 8.43
N ARG A 45 -11.00 -6.44 7.29
CA ARG A 45 -12.09 -6.31 6.31
C ARG A 45 -12.09 -4.99 5.55
N PHE A 46 -10.97 -4.31 5.54
CA PHE A 46 -10.83 -3.14 4.68
C PHE A 46 -10.76 -3.58 3.23
N VAL A 47 -11.50 -2.92 2.37
CA VAL A 47 -11.54 -3.26 0.93
C VAL A 47 -10.67 -2.28 0.16
N LEU A 48 -9.71 -2.83 -0.57
CA LEU A 48 -8.88 -2.07 -1.49
C LEU A 48 -9.16 -2.54 -2.90
N THR A 49 -9.68 -1.65 -3.75
CA THR A 49 -9.85 -1.98 -5.15
C THR A 49 -8.74 -1.35 -5.97
N LEU A 50 -8.23 -2.14 -6.90
CA LEU A 50 -7.21 -1.70 -7.85
C LEU A 50 -7.86 -1.73 -9.22
N ASN A 51 -7.81 -0.63 -9.95
CA ASN A 51 -8.47 -0.57 -11.24
C ASN A 51 -7.62 0.12 -12.30
N ASN A 52 -7.90 -0.21 -13.54
CA ASN A 52 -7.38 0.50 -14.70
C ASN A 52 -8.44 0.50 -15.81
N PHE A 53 -9.62 1.05 -15.48
CA PHE A 53 -10.74 1.06 -16.43
C PHE A 53 -10.43 1.86 -17.69
N ASP A 54 -9.60 2.88 -17.57
CA ASP A 54 -9.25 3.76 -18.68
C ASP A 54 -8.09 3.25 -19.53
N LYS A 55 -7.52 2.09 -19.18
CA LYS A 55 -6.37 1.49 -19.87
C LYS A 55 -5.18 2.44 -19.95
N ALA A 56 -4.96 3.20 -18.87
CA ALA A 56 -3.84 4.14 -18.81
C ALA A 56 -2.51 3.38 -18.70
N THR A 57 -1.50 3.87 -19.41
CA THR A 57 -0.14 3.32 -19.33
C THR A 57 0.64 4.02 -18.22
N GLU A 58 0.21 5.23 -17.85
CA GLU A 58 0.81 5.99 -16.76
C GLU A 58 -0.29 6.53 -15.86
N VAL A 59 -0.05 6.47 -14.54
CA VAL A 59 -0.94 7.07 -13.55
C VAL A 59 -0.07 7.93 -12.65
N THR A 60 -0.46 9.21 -12.51
CA THR A 60 0.28 10.16 -11.68
C THR A 60 -0.58 10.57 -10.49
N TYR A 61 -0.01 10.46 -9.31
CA TYR A 61 -0.64 10.92 -8.08
C TYR A 61 0.04 12.20 -7.61
N PRO A 62 -0.70 13.10 -6.94
CA PRO A 62 -0.06 14.27 -6.32
C PRO A 62 1.05 13.84 -5.38
N GLY A 63 2.11 14.67 -5.30
CA GLY A 63 3.30 14.31 -4.52
C GLY A 63 3.02 14.02 -3.05
N ALA A 64 2.03 14.68 -2.46
CA ALA A 64 1.69 14.47 -1.05
C ALA A 64 0.69 13.32 -0.83
N PHE A 65 0.10 12.78 -1.89
CA PHE A 65 -0.84 11.68 -1.75
C PHE A 65 -0.12 10.43 -1.26
N HIS A 66 -0.64 9.83 -0.19
CA HIS A 66 -0.10 8.56 0.29
C HIS A 66 -1.15 7.77 1.05
N VAL A 67 -0.94 6.47 1.18
CA VAL A 67 -1.73 5.60 2.02
C VAL A 67 -0.83 5.06 3.13
N GLY A 68 -1.35 4.98 4.35
CA GLY A 68 -0.57 4.58 5.51
C GLY A 68 -1.03 3.27 6.11
N PHE A 69 -0.08 2.41 6.47
CA PHE A 69 -0.32 1.13 7.13
C PHE A 69 0.28 1.16 8.53
N MET A 70 -0.59 1.21 9.54
CA MET A 70 -0.19 1.24 10.95
C MET A 70 0.23 -0.14 11.42
N GLN A 71 1.36 -0.22 12.11
CA GLN A 71 1.87 -1.45 12.68
C GLN A 71 1.82 -1.40 14.21
N ASP A 72 1.80 -2.58 14.84
CA ASP A 72 1.71 -2.68 16.29
C ASP A 72 3.00 -2.30 17.01
N SER A 73 4.12 -2.32 16.31
CA SER A 73 5.43 -2.10 16.94
C SER A 73 6.44 -1.51 15.96
N ARG A 74 7.50 -0.92 16.50
CA ARG A 74 8.64 -0.44 15.69
C ARG A 74 9.32 -1.59 14.98
N GLU A 75 9.44 -2.73 15.65
CA GLU A 75 10.06 -3.93 15.10
C GLU A 75 9.34 -4.40 13.85
N LYS A 76 8.02 -4.29 13.84
CA LYS A 76 7.20 -4.67 12.68
C LYS A 76 7.45 -3.74 11.50
N VAL A 77 7.59 -2.44 11.77
CA VAL A 77 7.95 -1.46 10.74
C VAL A 77 9.30 -1.83 10.12
N ASP A 78 10.28 -2.15 10.95
CA ASP A 78 11.62 -2.53 10.49
C ASP A 78 11.60 -3.82 9.67
N GLU A 79 10.81 -4.81 10.08
CA GLU A 79 10.64 -6.06 9.33
C GLU A 79 10.10 -5.80 7.92
N ILE A 80 9.07 -4.97 7.81
CA ILE A 80 8.46 -4.66 6.52
C ILE A 80 9.45 -3.91 5.65
N PHE A 81 10.21 -2.98 6.23
CA PHE A 81 11.27 -2.28 5.51
C PHE A 81 12.27 -3.26 4.89
N GLU A 82 12.75 -4.21 5.69
CA GLU A 82 13.74 -5.18 5.20
C GLU A 82 13.16 -6.09 4.11
N LYS A 83 11.91 -6.50 4.24
CA LYS A 83 11.24 -7.33 3.23
C LYS A 83 11.09 -6.58 1.90
N LEU A 84 10.68 -5.32 1.96
CA LEU A 84 10.53 -4.49 0.75
C LEU A 84 11.88 -4.29 0.08
N LYS A 85 12.92 -4.00 0.86
CA LYS A 85 14.27 -3.82 0.35
C LYS A 85 14.77 -5.11 -0.31
N ALA A 86 14.57 -6.24 0.34
CA ALA A 86 14.97 -7.54 -0.21
C ALA A 86 14.19 -7.87 -1.49
N GLY A 87 12.97 -7.38 -1.61
CA GLY A 87 12.15 -7.58 -2.80
C GLY A 87 12.44 -6.64 -3.95
N GLY A 88 13.46 -5.79 -3.83
CA GLY A 88 13.87 -4.90 -4.91
C GLY A 88 13.18 -3.55 -4.91
N LEU A 89 12.36 -3.25 -3.91
CA LEU A 89 11.81 -1.92 -3.73
C LEU A 89 12.87 -1.00 -3.12
N ASP A 90 12.63 0.28 -3.13
CA ASP A 90 13.60 1.26 -2.64
C ASP A 90 13.00 2.12 -1.51
N PRO A 91 12.69 1.51 -0.36
CA PRO A 91 12.12 2.27 0.75
C PRO A 91 13.19 3.12 1.44
N GLN A 92 12.78 4.28 1.93
CA GLN A 92 13.63 5.10 2.78
C GLN A 92 13.78 4.40 4.14
N PRO A 93 14.96 4.50 4.79
CA PRO A 93 15.12 3.92 6.13
C PRO A 93 14.11 4.48 7.13
N PRO A 94 13.60 3.65 8.04
CA PRO A 94 12.71 4.13 9.10
C PRO A 94 13.36 5.22 9.94
N ARG A 95 12.53 6.16 10.39
CA ARG A 95 12.99 7.29 11.22
C ARG A 95 11.84 7.79 12.10
N GLU A 96 12.19 8.56 13.11
CA GLU A 96 11.21 9.31 13.88
C GLU A 96 10.72 10.50 13.07
N PHE A 97 9.41 10.61 12.91
CA PHE A 97 8.81 11.68 12.14
C PHE A 97 7.32 11.79 12.51
N HIS A 98 6.85 12.98 12.80
CA HIS A 98 5.44 13.24 13.16
C HIS A 98 4.92 12.36 14.30
N GLY A 99 5.76 12.09 15.30
CA GLY A 99 5.33 11.27 16.44
C GLY A 99 5.21 9.78 16.13
N ALA A 100 5.83 9.35 15.06
CA ALA A 100 5.78 7.97 14.62
C ALA A 100 7.17 7.47 14.24
N TRP A 101 7.37 6.16 14.34
CA TRP A 101 8.48 5.46 13.70
C TRP A 101 7.97 5.05 12.33
N THR A 102 8.55 5.59 11.26
CA THR A 102 7.91 5.55 9.96
C THR A 102 8.91 5.53 8.81
N PHE A 103 8.49 4.97 7.68
CA PHE A 103 9.20 5.15 6.41
C PHE A 103 8.19 5.25 5.27
N TYR A 104 8.66 5.82 4.16
CA TYR A 104 7.88 6.04 2.95
C TYR A 104 8.57 5.38 1.77
N PHE A 105 7.79 4.97 0.78
CA PHE A 105 8.35 4.49 -0.48
C PHE A 105 7.30 4.59 -1.59
N LYS A 106 7.78 4.54 -2.85
CA LYS A 106 6.90 4.50 -4.01
C LYS A 106 6.47 3.08 -4.28
N ALA A 107 5.18 2.84 -4.30
CA ALA A 107 4.63 1.54 -4.67
C ALA A 107 4.60 1.37 -6.19
N PRO A 108 4.45 0.13 -6.71
CA PRO A 108 4.34 -0.11 -8.18
C PRO A 108 3.12 0.60 -8.73
N GLY A 109 2.27 1.16 -8.34
CA GLY A 109 1.17 1.93 -8.91
C GLY A 109 1.48 3.41 -9.05
N GLY A 110 2.64 3.86 -8.54
CA GLY A 110 3.04 5.26 -8.63
C GLY A 110 2.57 6.14 -7.49
N PHE A 111 1.91 5.60 -6.49
CA PHE A 111 1.53 6.33 -5.29
C PHE A 111 2.51 6.04 -4.16
N THR A 112 2.54 6.91 -3.17
CA THR A 112 3.40 6.74 -2.00
C THR A 112 2.70 5.91 -0.93
N VAL A 113 3.45 5.03 -0.30
CA VAL A 113 2.98 4.23 0.85
C VAL A 113 3.81 4.62 2.07
N GLU A 114 3.13 4.77 3.18
CA GLU A 114 3.76 4.98 4.48
C GLU A 114 3.53 3.74 5.35
N VAL A 115 4.58 3.27 6.02
CA VAL A 115 4.48 2.20 7.02
C VAL A 115 4.93 2.81 8.34
N LEU A 116 4.10 2.72 9.37
CA LEU A 116 4.37 3.46 10.60
C LEU A 116 3.88 2.74 11.85
N HIS A 117 4.50 3.11 12.97
CA HIS A 117 4.02 2.80 14.30
C HIS A 117 3.96 4.10 15.08
N GLN A 118 2.79 4.46 15.58
CA GLN A 118 2.62 5.66 16.39
C GLN A 118 2.75 5.30 17.87
N HIS A 119 3.55 6.10 18.58
CA HIS A 119 3.72 5.91 20.01
C HIS A 119 2.49 6.38 20.78
N ARG A 120 1.76 7.35 20.23
CA ARG A 120 0.57 7.93 20.81
C ARG A 120 -0.45 8.27 19.75
N MET A 121 -1.70 8.05 20.07
CA MET A 121 -2.83 8.51 19.28
C MET A 121 -3.31 9.85 19.84
N GLY A 122 -3.36 10.84 19.04
CA GLY A 122 -3.93 12.13 19.42
C GLY A 122 -2.95 13.19 19.80
#